data_587202a612c161b8bbecb0710e44c5c4
#
_entry.id   587202a612c161b8bbecb0710e44c5c4
#
_cell.length_a   1.000
_cell.length_b   1.000
_cell.length_c   1.000
_cell.angle_alpha   90.00
_cell.angle_beta   90.00
_cell.angle_gamma   90.00
#
_symmetry.space_group_name_H-M   'P 1'
#
loop_
_entity.id
_entity.type
_entity.pdbx_description
1 polymer ?
#
loop_
_entity_poly.entity_id
_entity_poly.type
_entity_poly.pdbx_seq_one_letter_code
_entity_poly.pdbx_strand_id
1 'polypeptide(L)'
;MQNDPNYVRVLENLPEKRKKAMLYGDWEAFEGQFFNNWKRDTHVIEPFEMPEYWKRYVSIDWGYNDYCDVQWHATGDDSHIYTYRELHIRETSVNDVADLIIQNTGREKIQYYVGSPDMWQTRGTGDSARGENIAEMFAKKGICFIKADNSRIVGWNRMREYMEIAPDGRPYWQITSNCLALIECIPQAMYDEHKTEDMATEPHEITDPLDDARYFLMSRPQISKKPVQKLDTQFWLPSELDDFKPAGYIEPKKPTRINRR
;
A
#
# COMPACT_ATOMS: atom_id res chain seq x y z
N MET A 1 13.37 -12.39 22.29
CA MET A 1 12.74 -13.48 21.53
C MET A 1 13.64 -14.70 21.31
N GLN A 2 14.97 -14.62 21.39
CA GLN A 2 15.90 -15.75 21.14
C GLN A 2 15.90 -16.87 22.19
N ASN A 3 15.14 -16.82 23.28
CA ASN A 3 15.17 -17.78 24.39
C ASN A 3 13.85 -18.47 24.69
N ASP A 4 12.88 -18.49 23.74
CA ASP A 4 11.67 -19.29 23.92
C ASP A 4 11.95 -20.73 23.46
N PRO A 5 11.89 -21.74 24.35
CA PRO A 5 12.11 -23.14 23.99
C PRO A 5 11.12 -23.68 22.96
N ASN A 6 9.90 -23.14 22.92
CA ASN A 6 8.90 -23.52 21.92
C ASN A 6 9.26 -22.98 20.52
N TYR A 7 9.80 -21.77 20.44
CA TYR A 7 10.28 -21.19 19.19
C TYR A 7 11.44 -22.02 18.59
N VAL A 8 12.40 -22.40 19.41
CA VAL A 8 13.53 -23.24 18.96
C VAL A 8 13.03 -24.61 18.46
N ARG A 9 12.03 -25.21 19.11
CA ARG A 9 11.47 -26.50 18.72
C ARG A 9 10.70 -26.45 17.38
N VAL A 10 10.03 -25.35 17.09
CA VAL A 10 9.39 -25.11 15.80
C VAL A 10 10.45 -24.98 14.70
N LEU A 11 11.57 -24.32 15.01
CA LEU A 11 12.68 -24.16 14.06
C LEU A 11 13.42 -25.47 13.76
N GLU A 12 13.43 -26.44 14.71
CA GLU A 12 14.11 -27.73 14.53
C GLU A 12 13.51 -28.57 13.40
N ASN A 13 12.26 -28.36 13.06
CA ASN A 13 11.55 -29.05 11.98
C ASN A 13 11.69 -28.35 10.60
N LEU A 14 12.38 -27.23 10.55
CA LEU A 14 12.60 -26.49 9.29
C LEU A 14 13.86 -26.98 8.56
N PRO A 15 13.91 -26.87 7.22
CA PRO A 15 15.15 -27.08 6.47
C PRO A 15 16.29 -26.23 7.04
N GLU A 16 17.51 -26.80 7.11
CA GLU A 16 18.68 -26.17 7.76
C GLU A 16 18.96 -24.74 7.29
N LYS A 17 18.77 -24.44 6.01
CA LYS A 17 18.96 -23.10 5.46
C LYS A 17 17.93 -22.12 6.02
N ARG A 18 16.65 -22.53 6.12
CA ARG A 18 15.57 -21.72 6.67
C ARG A 18 15.75 -21.49 8.18
N LYS A 19 16.20 -22.54 8.88
CA LYS A 19 16.56 -22.46 10.29
C LYS A 19 17.67 -21.45 10.54
N LYS A 20 18.71 -21.42 9.70
CA LYS A 20 19.79 -20.44 9.79
C LYS A 20 19.31 -19.01 9.52
N ALA A 21 18.46 -18.82 8.50
CA ALA A 21 17.87 -17.53 8.20
C ALA A 21 17.09 -16.98 9.39
N MET A 22 16.25 -17.79 10.02
CA MET A 22 15.44 -17.40 11.18
C MET A 22 16.23 -17.22 12.47
N LEU A 23 17.30 -18.00 12.69
CA LEU A 23 18.12 -17.92 13.90
C LEU A 23 19.16 -16.79 13.85
N TYR A 24 19.74 -16.54 12.69
CA TYR A 24 20.89 -15.66 12.53
C TYR A 24 20.60 -14.43 11.67
N GLY A 25 19.38 -14.32 11.11
CA GLY A 25 19.02 -13.22 10.19
C GLY A 25 19.75 -13.30 8.85
N ASP A 26 20.31 -14.46 8.51
CA ASP A 26 21.00 -14.72 7.26
C ASP A 26 19.99 -15.11 6.18
N TRP A 27 19.41 -14.09 5.58
CA TRP A 27 18.43 -14.20 4.51
C TRP A 27 19.10 -14.13 3.12
N GLU A 28 20.33 -14.59 2.99
CA GLU A 28 20.91 -14.78 1.66
C GLU A 28 20.02 -15.71 0.84
N ALA A 29 19.76 -15.33 -0.41
CA ALA A 29 18.83 -16.01 -1.30
C ALA A 29 19.03 -17.54 -1.26
N PHE A 30 18.07 -18.27 -0.71
CA PHE A 30 18.10 -19.72 -0.67
C PHE A 30 17.24 -20.29 -1.82
N GLU A 31 17.59 -21.46 -2.27
CA GLU A 31 16.90 -22.15 -3.34
C GLU A 31 15.43 -22.37 -2.96
N GLY A 32 14.49 -21.81 -3.77
CA GLY A 32 13.04 -21.86 -3.51
C GLY A 32 12.41 -20.58 -2.96
N GLN A 33 13.19 -19.53 -2.69
CA GLN A 33 12.63 -18.24 -2.29
C GLN A 33 11.83 -17.61 -3.44
N PHE A 34 10.59 -17.16 -3.14
CA PHE A 34 9.70 -16.63 -4.16
C PHE A 34 10.11 -15.24 -4.67
N PHE A 35 10.52 -14.34 -3.75
CA PHE A 35 11.01 -13.00 -4.06
C PHE A 35 12.54 -12.96 -3.99
N ASN A 36 13.20 -13.48 -5.00
CA ASN A 36 14.67 -13.59 -5.06
C ASN A 36 15.38 -12.25 -5.33
N ASN A 37 14.66 -11.22 -5.78
CA ASN A 37 15.17 -9.87 -5.95
C ASN A 37 15.02 -9.00 -4.68
N TRP A 38 14.42 -9.51 -3.62
CA TRP A 38 14.34 -8.85 -2.33
C TRP A 38 15.69 -8.81 -1.62
N LYS A 39 16.07 -7.64 -1.13
CA LYS A 39 17.24 -7.44 -0.27
C LYS A 39 16.89 -6.44 0.83
N ARG A 40 17.04 -6.85 2.08
CA ARG A 40 16.70 -5.99 3.22
C ARG A 40 17.45 -4.65 3.15
N ASP A 41 18.76 -4.66 2.93
CA ASP A 41 19.60 -3.45 2.91
C ASP A 41 19.26 -2.48 1.77
N THR A 42 18.53 -2.96 0.77
CA THR A 42 18.15 -2.16 -0.40
C THR A 42 16.73 -1.63 -0.30
N HIS A 43 15.79 -2.48 0.16
CA HIS A 43 14.36 -2.18 0.14
C HIS A 43 13.84 -1.59 1.44
N VAL A 44 14.57 -1.78 2.56
CA VAL A 44 14.16 -1.26 3.86
C VAL A 44 14.89 0.04 4.14
N ILE A 45 14.12 1.05 4.50
CA ILE A 45 14.62 2.38 4.82
C ILE A 45 14.18 2.82 6.22
N GLU A 46 14.88 3.76 6.80
CA GLU A 46 14.46 4.36 8.05
C GLU A 46 13.17 5.19 7.86
N PRO A 47 12.26 5.20 8.85
CA PRO A 47 11.09 6.07 8.83
C PRO A 47 11.50 7.53 8.69
N PHE A 48 10.78 8.26 7.87
CA PHE A 48 10.99 9.69 7.65
C PHE A 48 9.65 10.44 7.59
N GLU A 49 9.70 11.76 7.74
CA GLU A 49 8.51 12.58 7.62
C GLU A 49 8.10 12.73 6.14
N MET A 50 6.96 12.14 5.79
CA MET A 50 6.44 12.16 4.43
C MET A 50 5.73 13.48 4.14
N PRO A 51 6.01 14.14 3.00
CA PRO A 51 5.34 15.37 2.61
C PRO A 51 3.81 15.23 2.62
N GLU A 52 3.11 16.27 3.10
CA GLU A 52 1.65 16.25 3.20
C GLU A 52 0.95 16.09 1.84
N TYR A 53 1.58 16.57 0.76
CA TYR A 53 1.02 16.48 -0.60
C TYR A 53 1.18 15.10 -1.23
N TRP A 54 1.92 14.18 -0.60
CA TRP A 54 2.01 12.82 -1.08
C TRP A 54 0.67 12.11 -0.91
N LYS A 55 0.26 11.42 -1.96
CA LYS A 55 -0.97 10.63 -1.95
C LYS A 55 -0.77 9.42 -1.05
N ARG A 56 -1.72 9.20 -0.15
CA ARG A 56 -1.69 8.11 0.81
C ARG A 56 -2.85 7.17 0.57
N TYR A 57 -2.61 5.91 0.85
CA TYR A 57 -3.52 4.81 0.61
C TYR A 57 -3.48 3.85 1.80
N VAL A 58 -4.54 3.08 1.97
CA VAL A 58 -4.59 2.01 2.96
C VAL A 58 -5.07 0.74 2.28
N SER A 59 -4.40 -0.36 2.53
CA SER A 59 -4.84 -1.68 2.13
C SER A 59 -5.20 -2.53 3.35
N ILE A 60 -5.98 -3.58 3.13
CA ILE A 60 -6.33 -4.56 4.16
C ILE A 60 -6.48 -5.94 3.54
N ASP A 61 -5.84 -6.92 4.16
CA ASP A 61 -6.25 -8.32 4.05
C ASP A 61 -6.96 -8.72 5.33
N TRP A 62 -8.28 -8.98 5.21
CA TRP A 62 -9.12 -9.17 6.38
C TRP A 62 -9.09 -10.61 6.87
N GLY A 63 -8.68 -10.81 8.12
CA GLY A 63 -8.81 -12.05 8.87
C GLY A 63 -9.35 -11.81 10.29
N TYR A 64 -10.01 -12.81 10.86
CA TYR A 64 -10.37 -12.83 12.29
C TYR A 64 -9.61 -13.91 13.03
N ASN A 65 -9.74 -15.18 12.61
CA ASN A 65 -8.98 -16.29 13.15
C ASN A 65 -7.54 -16.30 12.63
N ASP A 66 -7.39 -15.96 11.35
CA ASP A 66 -6.12 -15.66 10.71
C ASP A 66 -5.73 -14.20 11.00
N TYR A 67 -4.59 -13.76 10.53
CA TYR A 67 -4.18 -12.37 10.72
C TYR A 67 -5.04 -11.41 9.88
N CYS A 68 -5.26 -10.25 10.44
CA CYS A 68 -5.75 -9.07 9.73
C CYS A 68 -4.56 -8.15 9.53
N ASP A 69 -4.17 -7.97 8.29
CA ASP A 69 -3.09 -7.08 7.90
C ASP A 69 -3.66 -5.79 7.36
N VAL A 70 -3.15 -4.67 7.84
CA VAL A 70 -3.50 -3.34 7.35
C VAL A 70 -2.21 -2.57 7.10
N GLN A 71 -2.03 -2.08 5.89
CA GLN A 71 -0.83 -1.36 5.51
C GLN A 71 -1.15 0.04 4.99
N TRP A 72 -0.33 1.02 5.39
CA TRP A 72 -0.39 2.39 4.90
C TRP A 72 0.72 2.62 3.88
N HIS A 73 0.34 3.14 2.74
CA HIS A 73 1.24 3.38 1.63
C HIS A 73 1.21 4.85 1.20
N ALA A 74 2.31 5.32 0.65
CA ALA A 74 2.40 6.61 0.02
C ALA A 74 3.06 6.50 -1.35
N THR A 75 2.70 7.39 -2.27
CA THR A 75 3.40 7.55 -3.54
C THR A 75 4.11 8.89 -3.53
N GLY A 76 5.42 8.86 -3.73
CA GLY A 76 6.24 10.06 -3.85
C GLY A 76 6.05 10.80 -5.19
N ASP A 77 6.52 12.03 -5.27
CA ASP A 77 6.68 12.76 -6.52
C ASP A 77 7.96 12.32 -7.29
N ASP A 78 8.75 11.47 -6.67
CA ASP A 78 9.93 10.80 -7.21
C ASP A 78 9.61 9.47 -7.91
N SER A 79 8.33 9.13 -8.04
CA SER A 79 7.80 7.90 -8.66
C SER A 79 8.02 6.62 -7.84
N HIS A 80 8.43 6.74 -6.59
CA HIS A 80 8.55 5.61 -5.68
C HIS A 80 7.30 5.41 -4.84
N ILE A 81 7.12 4.17 -4.40
CA ILE A 81 6.09 3.74 -3.46
C ILE A 81 6.76 3.46 -2.12
N TYR A 82 6.09 3.87 -1.05
CA TYR A 82 6.54 3.69 0.32
C TYR A 82 5.44 3.02 1.13
N THR A 83 5.75 1.86 1.73
CA THR A 83 4.92 1.29 2.81
C THR A 83 5.51 1.76 4.12
N TYR A 84 4.76 2.54 4.90
CA TYR A 84 5.33 3.29 6.02
C TYR A 84 4.69 2.99 7.38
N ARG A 85 3.63 2.21 7.40
CA ARG A 85 2.96 1.77 8.64
C ARG A 85 2.22 0.48 8.37
N GLU A 86 2.17 -0.40 9.36
CA GLU A 86 1.37 -1.62 9.32
C GLU A 86 0.67 -1.89 10.65
N LEU A 87 -0.40 -2.66 10.59
CA LEU A 87 -0.99 -3.41 11.68
C LEU A 87 -1.03 -4.87 11.27
N HIS A 88 -0.50 -5.73 12.10
CA HIS A 88 -0.54 -7.18 11.94
C HIS A 88 -1.18 -7.77 13.20
N ILE A 89 -2.48 -8.02 13.17
CA ILE A 89 -3.31 -8.33 14.33
C ILE A 89 -4.23 -9.51 14.04
N ARG A 90 -4.70 -10.17 15.07
CA ARG A 90 -5.67 -11.28 14.96
C ARG A 90 -6.67 -11.22 16.09
N GLU A 91 -7.75 -12.00 15.97
CA GLU A 91 -8.81 -12.10 16.99
C GLU A 91 -9.41 -10.73 17.37
N THR A 92 -9.41 -9.79 16.40
CA THR A 92 -9.87 -8.42 16.59
C THR A 92 -11.15 -8.20 15.79
N SER A 93 -12.17 -7.61 16.39
CA SER A 93 -13.45 -7.38 15.70
C SER A 93 -13.32 -6.33 14.59
N VAL A 94 -14.23 -6.37 13.59
CA VAL A 94 -14.29 -5.38 12.50
C VAL A 94 -14.37 -3.95 13.05
N ASN A 95 -15.15 -3.74 14.11
CA ASN A 95 -15.30 -2.43 14.72
C ASN A 95 -14.00 -1.92 15.35
N ASP A 96 -13.29 -2.80 16.06
CA ASP A 96 -12.02 -2.46 16.70
C ASP A 96 -10.93 -2.21 15.66
N VAL A 97 -10.88 -3.02 14.59
CA VAL A 97 -9.95 -2.79 13.47
C VAL A 97 -10.25 -1.45 12.79
N ALA A 98 -11.53 -1.12 12.57
CA ALA A 98 -11.91 0.17 12.01
C ALA A 98 -11.45 1.34 12.89
N ASP A 99 -11.64 1.23 14.20
CA ASP A 99 -11.21 2.25 15.16
C ASP A 99 -9.67 2.38 15.19
N LEU A 100 -8.94 1.26 15.09
CA LEU A 100 -7.48 1.25 14.95
C LEU A 100 -7.02 1.90 13.64
N ILE A 101 -7.69 1.63 12.52
CA ILE A 101 -7.39 2.28 11.23
C ILE A 101 -7.60 3.79 11.35
N ILE A 102 -8.72 4.25 11.92
CA ILE A 102 -9.01 5.67 12.10
C ILE A 102 -7.96 6.32 13.01
N GLN A 103 -7.63 5.69 14.12
CA GLN A 103 -6.64 6.19 15.07
C GLN A 103 -5.26 6.33 14.45
N ASN A 104 -4.80 5.29 13.75
CA ASN A 104 -3.48 5.26 13.11
C ASN A 104 -3.39 6.19 11.89
N THR A 105 -4.49 6.40 11.16
CA THR A 105 -4.55 7.34 10.04
C THR A 105 -4.53 8.79 10.52
N GLY A 106 -5.15 9.08 11.66
CA GLY A 106 -5.15 10.41 12.26
C GLY A 106 -5.68 11.47 11.29
N ARG A 107 -4.83 12.46 10.94
CA ARG A 107 -5.19 13.58 10.05
C ARG A 107 -4.77 13.36 8.59
N GLU A 108 -4.21 12.22 8.27
CA GLU A 108 -3.75 11.92 6.92
C GLU A 108 -4.93 11.83 5.93
N LYS A 109 -4.75 12.37 4.73
CA LYS A 109 -5.76 12.31 3.67
C LYS A 109 -5.55 11.06 2.83
N ILE A 110 -6.38 10.05 3.04
CA ILE A 110 -6.34 8.81 2.28
C ILE A 110 -7.11 9.00 0.96
N GLN A 111 -6.46 8.65 -0.16
CA GLN A 111 -7.07 8.73 -1.49
C GLN A 111 -8.13 7.64 -1.69
N TYR A 112 -7.81 6.43 -1.28
CA TYR A 112 -8.73 5.31 -1.22
C TYR A 112 -8.22 4.22 -0.28
N TYR A 113 -9.14 3.36 0.11
CA TYR A 113 -8.89 2.12 0.83
C TYR A 113 -9.14 0.95 -0.12
N VAL A 114 -8.27 -0.06 -0.13
CA VAL A 114 -8.41 -1.28 -0.94
C VAL A 114 -8.43 -2.49 -0.02
N GLY A 115 -9.34 -3.43 -0.24
CA GLY A 115 -9.49 -4.57 0.67
C GLY A 115 -9.66 -5.90 -0.06
N SER A 116 -9.34 -6.97 0.65
CA SER A 116 -9.44 -8.34 0.17
C SER A 116 -10.85 -8.65 -0.35
N PRO A 117 -10.97 -9.39 -1.45
CA PRO A 117 -12.26 -9.62 -2.12
C PRO A 117 -13.30 -10.38 -1.30
N ASP A 118 -12.87 -11.15 -0.31
CA ASP A 118 -13.73 -11.91 0.59
C ASP A 118 -14.53 -11.02 1.57
N MET A 119 -14.09 -9.79 1.82
CA MET A 119 -14.83 -8.80 2.61
C MET A 119 -16.24 -8.53 2.07
N TRP A 120 -16.50 -8.79 0.79
CA TRP A 120 -17.83 -8.63 0.16
C TRP A 120 -18.66 -9.91 0.16
N GLN A 121 -18.15 -11.00 0.73
CA GLN A 121 -18.94 -12.22 0.87
C GLN A 121 -19.99 -12.05 1.97
N THR A 122 -21.24 -12.33 1.64
CA THR A 122 -22.31 -12.34 2.63
C THR A 122 -22.28 -13.64 3.40
N ARG A 123 -22.08 -13.57 4.72
CA ARG A 123 -22.14 -14.70 5.63
C ARG A 123 -23.59 -14.92 6.10
N GLY A 124 -24.46 -15.38 5.21
CA GLY A 124 -25.85 -15.68 5.54
C GLY A 124 -26.09 -17.18 5.55
N THR A 125 -26.57 -17.71 6.69
CA THR A 125 -27.19 -19.03 6.78
C THR A 125 -28.70 -18.83 6.79
N GLY A 126 -29.37 -19.12 5.66
CA GLY A 126 -30.84 -19.19 5.57
C GLY A 126 -31.52 -18.12 4.75
N ASP A 127 -32.70 -18.46 4.26
CA ASP A 127 -33.51 -17.80 3.22
C ASP A 127 -34.05 -16.39 3.55
N SER A 128 -33.66 -15.77 4.67
CA SER A 128 -34.37 -14.57 5.16
C SER A 128 -33.50 -13.39 5.64
N ALA A 129 -32.21 -13.49 5.66
CA ALA A 129 -31.37 -12.37 6.10
C ALA A 129 -30.17 -12.22 5.17
N ARG A 130 -30.18 -11.21 4.35
CA ARG A 130 -28.97 -10.68 3.71
C ARG A 130 -28.08 -10.15 4.82
N GLY A 131 -27.23 -11.04 5.36
CA GLY A 131 -26.25 -10.67 6.37
C GLY A 131 -25.37 -9.55 5.86
N GLU A 132 -25.04 -8.62 6.73
CA GLU A 132 -24.09 -7.55 6.43
C GLU A 132 -22.71 -8.13 6.14
N ASN A 133 -22.05 -7.66 5.09
CA ASN A 133 -20.69 -8.07 4.78
C ASN A 133 -19.66 -7.18 5.52
N ILE A 134 -18.41 -7.63 5.55
CA ILE A 134 -17.32 -6.93 6.26
C ILE A 134 -17.10 -5.52 5.70
N ALA A 135 -17.13 -5.35 4.38
CA ALA A 135 -16.96 -4.04 3.75
C ALA A 135 -18.06 -3.04 4.14
N GLU A 136 -19.32 -3.51 4.27
CA GLU A 136 -20.44 -2.69 4.75
C GLU A 136 -20.26 -2.27 6.23
N MET A 137 -19.70 -3.15 7.07
CA MET A 137 -19.40 -2.82 8.47
C MET A 137 -18.34 -1.71 8.57
N PHE A 138 -17.27 -1.79 7.79
CA PHE A 138 -16.27 -0.73 7.71
C PHE A 138 -16.86 0.58 7.16
N ALA A 139 -17.75 0.50 6.14
CA ALA A 139 -18.40 1.68 5.58
C ALA A 139 -19.25 2.43 6.60
N LYS A 140 -19.89 1.75 7.55
CA LYS A 140 -20.61 2.38 8.66
C LYS A 140 -19.70 3.19 9.59
N LYS A 141 -18.44 2.83 9.67
CA LYS A 141 -17.39 3.58 10.41
C LYS A 141 -16.75 4.68 9.56
N GLY A 142 -17.20 4.88 8.32
CA GLY A 142 -16.68 5.88 7.38
C GLY A 142 -15.47 5.43 6.55
N ILE A 143 -15.11 4.14 6.60
CA ILE A 143 -14.02 3.57 5.81
C ILE A 143 -14.64 2.80 4.63
N CYS A 144 -14.57 3.39 3.43
CA CYS A 144 -15.13 2.79 2.23
C CYS A 144 -14.01 2.12 1.41
N PHE A 145 -13.96 0.80 1.46
CA PHE A 145 -13.00 0.01 0.67
C PHE A 145 -13.46 -0.17 -0.77
N ILE A 146 -12.50 -0.13 -1.70
CA ILE A 146 -12.67 -0.68 -3.04
C ILE A 146 -12.18 -2.13 -3.03
N LYS A 147 -12.84 -2.96 -3.84
CA LYS A 147 -12.50 -4.38 -3.94
C LYS A 147 -11.19 -4.57 -4.69
N ALA A 148 -10.26 -5.30 -4.11
CA ALA A 148 -8.97 -5.62 -4.73
C ALA A 148 -9.12 -6.54 -5.94
N ASP A 149 -8.18 -6.43 -6.86
CA ASP A 149 -7.94 -7.44 -7.89
C ASP A 149 -7.16 -8.62 -7.28
N ASN A 150 -7.78 -9.80 -7.26
CA ASN A 150 -7.20 -11.00 -6.67
C ASN A 150 -6.42 -11.88 -7.68
N SER A 151 -5.99 -11.33 -8.80
CA SER A 151 -5.17 -12.04 -9.79
C SER A 151 -3.77 -12.33 -9.23
N ARG A 152 -3.60 -13.48 -8.55
CA ARG A 152 -2.40 -13.80 -7.74
C ARG A 152 -1.12 -13.72 -8.57
N ILE A 153 -0.99 -14.49 -9.65
CA ILE A 153 0.24 -14.55 -10.46
C ILE A 153 0.60 -13.17 -11.03
N VAL A 154 -0.39 -12.45 -11.55
CA VAL A 154 -0.19 -11.09 -12.06
C VAL A 154 0.26 -10.15 -10.93
N GLY A 155 -0.34 -10.28 -9.76
CA GLY A 155 -0.01 -9.48 -8.59
C GLY A 155 1.41 -9.74 -8.07
N TRP A 156 1.82 -11.01 -8.00
CA TRP A 156 3.20 -11.36 -7.61
C TRP A 156 4.24 -10.82 -8.58
N ASN A 157 3.96 -10.90 -9.89
CA ASN A 157 4.83 -10.29 -10.90
C ASN A 157 4.89 -8.77 -10.74
N ARG A 158 3.76 -8.13 -10.42
CA ARG A 158 3.71 -6.70 -10.12
C ARG A 158 4.56 -6.34 -8.89
N MET A 159 4.51 -7.14 -7.83
CA MET A 159 5.38 -6.93 -6.66
C MET A 159 6.86 -7.03 -7.03
N ARG A 160 7.25 -8.05 -7.84
CA ARG A 160 8.64 -8.17 -8.33
C ARG A 160 9.06 -6.95 -9.16
N GLU A 161 8.19 -6.46 -10.06
CA GLU A 161 8.47 -5.23 -10.83
C GLU A 161 8.74 -4.03 -9.93
N TYR A 162 7.97 -3.86 -8.86
CA TYR A 162 8.18 -2.76 -7.92
C TYR A 162 9.39 -2.96 -7.01
N MET A 163 9.86 -4.18 -6.82
CA MET A 163 11.13 -4.46 -6.13
C MET A 163 12.36 -4.17 -7.01
N GLU A 164 12.20 -3.99 -8.33
CA GLU A 164 13.32 -3.65 -9.21
C GLU A 164 13.91 -2.26 -8.89
N ILE A 165 15.19 -2.11 -9.21
CA ILE A 165 15.92 -0.86 -8.98
C ILE A 165 15.60 0.14 -10.10
N ALA A 166 15.12 1.31 -9.71
CA ALA A 166 14.86 2.43 -10.61
C ALA A 166 16.18 3.07 -11.11
N PRO A 167 16.13 3.89 -12.17
CA PRO A 167 17.33 4.54 -12.71
C PRO A 167 18.07 5.45 -11.73
N ASP A 168 17.45 5.87 -10.65
CA ASP A 168 18.06 6.66 -9.58
C ASP A 168 18.81 5.82 -8.53
N GLY A 169 18.81 4.48 -8.70
CA GLY A 169 19.51 3.53 -7.83
C GLY A 169 18.73 3.05 -6.62
N ARG A 170 17.46 3.47 -6.46
CA ARG A 170 16.56 3.02 -5.39
C ARG A 170 15.50 2.04 -5.94
N PRO A 171 14.99 1.10 -5.14
CA PRO A 171 13.88 0.26 -5.59
C PRO A 171 12.60 1.10 -5.76
N TYR A 172 11.75 0.74 -6.73
CA TYR A 172 10.47 1.44 -6.92
C TYR A 172 9.55 1.32 -5.71
N TRP A 173 9.68 0.28 -4.91
CA TRP A 173 8.94 0.07 -3.66
C TRP A 173 9.90 -0.06 -2.49
N GLN A 174 9.73 0.83 -1.52
CA GLN A 174 10.53 0.89 -0.30
C GLN A 174 9.62 0.71 0.92
N ILE A 175 10.13 0.04 1.94
CA ILE A 175 9.40 -0.28 3.16
C ILE A 175 10.14 0.35 4.33
N THR A 176 9.45 1.08 5.18
CA THR A 176 10.09 1.64 6.36
C THR A 176 10.32 0.57 7.43
N SER A 177 11.41 0.70 8.18
CA SER A 177 11.91 -0.32 9.11
C SER A 177 10.95 -0.69 10.25
N ASN A 178 9.88 0.09 10.45
CA ASN A 178 8.82 -0.20 11.42
C ASN A 178 7.72 -1.14 10.89
N CYS A 179 7.71 -1.48 9.59
CA CYS A 179 6.79 -2.46 9.01
C CYS A 179 7.37 -3.87 9.15
N LEU A 180 7.37 -4.38 10.38
CA LEU A 180 8.13 -5.58 10.76
C LEU A 180 7.56 -6.85 10.15
N ALA A 181 6.22 -7.04 10.16
CA ALA A 181 5.61 -8.24 9.63
C ALA A 181 5.87 -8.39 8.13
N LEU A 182 5.63 -7.33 7.36
CA LEU A 182 5.89 -7.34 5.92
C LEU A 182 7.37 -7.62 5.61
N ILE A 183 8.30 -6.97 6.32
CA ILE A 183 9.75 -7.14 6.12
C ILE A 183 10.19 -8.56 6.44
N GLU A 184 9.61 -9.20 7.46
CA GLU A 184 9.94 -10.56 7.85
C GLU A 184 9.30 -11.60 6.95
N CYS A 185 8.11 -11.33 6.39
CA CYS A 185 7.38 -12.27 5.54
C CYS A 185 7.93 -12.35 4.10
N ILE A 186 8.36 -11.25 3.50
CA ILE A 186 8.86 -11.25 2.11
C ILE A 186 9.96 -12.31 1.87
N PRO A 187 11.02 -12.40 2.68
CA PRO A 187 12.07 -13.38 2.44
C PRO A 187 11.65 -14.82 2.77
N GLN A 188 10.54 -15.02 3.48
CA GLN A 188 10.02 -16.33 3.84
C GLN A 188 9.05 -16.91 2.80
N ALA A 189 8.61 -16.10 1.84
CA ALA A 189 7.71 -16.52 0.77
C ALA A 189 8.36 -17.61 -0.08
N MET A 190 7.63 -18.71 -0.30
CA MET A 190 8.08 -19.87 -1.08
C MET A 190 7.17 -20.09 -2.28
N TYR A 191 7.70 -20.74 -3.30
CA TYR A 191 6.87 -21.23 -4.40
C TYR A 191 5.89 -22.30 -3.92
N ASP A 192 4.70 -22.32 -4.51
CA ASP A 192 3.75 -23.41 -4.33
C ASP A 192 4.32 -24.71 -4.93
N GLU A 193 4.21 -25.84 -4.19
CA GLU A 193 4.78 -27.14 -4.61
C GLU A 193 4.11 -27.69 -5.87
N HIS A 194 2.87 -27.31 -6.14
CA HIS A 194 2.04 -27.80 -7.24
C HIS A 194 1.86 -26.77 -8.36
N LYS A 195 1.95 -25.49 -8.02
CA LYS A 195 1.79 -24.35 -8.94
C LYS A 195 3.08 -23.54 -8.98
N THR A 196 4.03 -23.99 -9.77
CA THR A 196 5.39 -23.44 -9.84
C THR A 196 5.50 -21.96 -10.21
N GLU A 197 4.40 -21.34 -10.65
CA GLU A 197 4.32 -19.90 -10.94
C GLU A 197 3.68 -19.08 -9.82
N ASP A 198 3.06 -19.75 -8.84
CA ASP A 198 2.37 -19.11 -7.72
C ASP A 198 3.19 -19.22 -6.43
N MET A 199 2.88 -18.36 -5.49
CA MET A 199 3.37 -18.42 -4.12
C MET A 199 2.51 -19.40 -3.32
N ALA A 200 3.13 -20.13 -2.40
CA ALA A 200 2.43 -20.96 -1.43
C ALA A 200 1.35 -20.14 -0.69
N THR A 201 0.21 -20.79 -0.40
CA THR A 201 -0.90 -20.15 0.31
C THR A 201 -0.83 -20.32 1.81
N GLU A 202 0.11 -21.12 2.26
CA GLU A 202 0.34 -21.43 3.69
C GLU A 202 1.82 -21.25 4.05
N PRO A 203 2.14 -20.89 5.28
CA PRO A 203 1.22 -20.52 6.37
C PRO A 203 0.67 -19.08 6.21
N HIS A 204 -0.58 -18.85 6.60
CA HIS A 204 -1.25 -17.54 6.50
C HIS A 204 -0.49 -16.41 7.21
N GLU A 205 0.16 -16.70 8.33
CA GLU A 205 1.04 -15.75 9.02
C GLU A 205 2.10 -15.10 8.10
N ILE A 206 2.54 -15.82 7.05
CA ILE A 206 3.52 -15.32 6.09
C ILE A 206 2.81 -14.70 4.88
N THR A 207 1.69 -15.28 4.45
CA THR A 207 1.06 -14.90 3.17
C THR A 207 0.15 -13.68 3.29
N ASP A 208 -0.52 -13.48 4.43
CA ASP A 208 -1.49 -12.40 4.62
C ASP A 208 -0.86 -10.99 4.47
N PRO A 209 0.33 -10.67 5.07
CA PRO A 209 0.98 -9.38 4.84
C PRO A 209 1.38 -9.16 3.37
N LEU A 210 1.70 -10.24 2.66
CA LEU A 210 2.08 -10.19 1.24
C LEU A 210 0.86 -10.03 0.34
N ASP A 211 -0.26 -10.68 0.66
CA ASP A 211 -1.52 -10.51 -0.05
C ASP A 211 -2.06 -9.08 0.11
N ASP A 212 -1.97 -8.49 1.31
CA ASP A 212 -2.33 -7.09 1.54
C ASP A 212 -1.49 -6.13 0.68
N ALA A 213 -0.15 -6.26 0.70
CA ALA A 213 0.73 -5.47 -0.15
C ALA A 213 0.41 -5.66 -1.64
N ARG A 214 0.11 -6.89 -2.07
CA ARG A 214 -0.29 -7.21 -3.44
C ARG A 214 -1.58 -6.50 -3.85
N TYR A 215 -2.59 -6.47 -3.00
CA TYR A 215 -3.84 -5.75 -3.26
C TYR A 215 -3.61 -4.27 -3.52
N PHE A 216 -2.76 -3.64 -2.72
CA PHE A 216 -2.40 -2.25 -2.94
C PHE A 216 -1.67 -2.04 -4.26
N LEU A 217 -0.61 -2.81 -4.54
CA LEU A 217 0.20 -2.63 -5.75
C LEU A 217 -0.59 -2.92 -7.03
N MET A 218 -1.58 -3.82 -6.97
CA MET A 218 -2.51 -4.09 -8.06
C MET A 218 -3.54 -2.96 -8.27
N SER A 219 -3.82 -2.14 -7.27
CA SER A 219 -4.76 -1.02 -7.37
C SER A 219 -4.26 0.14 -8.22
N ARG A 220 -3.01 0.09 -8.72
CA ARG A 220 -2.36 1.08 -9.58
C ARG A 220 -2.34 2.48 -8.97
N PRO A 221 -1.64 2.67 -7.84
CA PRO A 221 -1.59 3.96 -7.16
C PRO A 221 -0.99 5.03 -8.07
N GLN A 222 -1.53 6.25 -7.96
CA GLN A 222 -1.10 7.37 -8.77
C GLN A 222 0.07 8.09 -8.11
N ILE A 223 1.10 8.41 -8.89
CA ILE A 223 2.25 9.21 -8.45
C ILE A 223 1.79 10.59 -7.95
N SER A 224 2.42 11.07 -6.90
CA SER A 224 2.21 12.42 -6.36
C SER A 224 2.85 13.48 -7.26
N LYS A 225 2.30 14.68 -7.21
CA LYS A 225 2.88 15.84 -7.92
C LYS A 225 3.08 16.96 -6.91
N LYS A 226 4.24 17.61 -6.98
CA LYS A 226 4.49 18.83 -6.18
C LYS A 226 3.40 19.86 -6.44
N PRO A 227 2.87 20.49 -5.39
CA PRO A 227 1.97 21.62 -5.57
C PRO A 227 2.67 22.69 -6.40
N VAL A 228 2.02 23.15 -7.46
CA VAL A 228 2.50 24.31 -8.21
C VAL A 228 2.38 25.52 -7.29
N GLN A 229 3.50 26.12 -6.90
CA GLN A 229 3.48 27.41 -6.24
C GLN A 229 2.81 28.38 -7.19
N LYS A 230 1.63 28.84 -6.83
CA LYS A 230 1.06 30.01 -7.53
C LYS A 230 2.02 31.16 -7.25
N LEU A 231 2.76 31.55 -8.27
CA LEU A 231 3.47 32.83 -8.21
C LEU A 231 2.46 33.88 -7.82
N ASP A 232 2.73 34.58 -6.73
CA ASP A 232 1.88 35.71 -6.32
C ASP A 232 2.10 36.82 -7.34
N THR A 233 1.26 36.82 -8.38
CA THR A 233 1.36 37.74 -9.52
C THR A 233 1.09 39.20 -9.08
N GLN A 234 0.63 39.42 -7.85
CA GLN A 234 0.49 40.77 -7.29
C GLN A 234 1.83 41.50 -7.09
N PHE A 235 2.96 40.78 -7.05
CA PHE A 235 4.28 41.39 -6.82
C PHE A 235 5.03 41.78 -8.11
N TRP A 236 4.49 41.46 -9.29
CA TRP A 236 5.25 41.58 -10.56
C TRP A 236 4.57 42.39 -11.66
N LEU A 237 3.52 43.13 -11.35
CA LEU A 237 3.00 44.13 -12.28
C LEU A 237 3.34 45.52 -11.75
N PRO A 238 4.43 46.15 -12.24
CA PRO A 238 4.55 47.61 -12.15
C PRO A 238 3.30 48.21 -12.83
N SER A 239 2.70 49.17 -12.19
CA SER A 239 1.53 49.92 -12.73
C SER A 239 1.72 50.51 -14.11
N GLU A 240 2.94 50.41 -14.68
CA GLU A 240 3.34 50.88 -16.00
C GLU A 240 3.15 49.84 -17.12
N LEU A 241 2.75 48.59 -16.80
CA LEU A 241 2.53 47.54 -17.83
C LEU A 241 1.08 47.46 -18.32
N ASP A 242 0.17 48.21 -17.74
CA ASP A 242 -1.22 48.31 -18.23
C ASP A 242 -1.32 48.88 -19.67
N ASP A 243 -0.29 49.61 -20.16
CA ASP A 243 -0.24 50.16 -21.48
C ASP A 243 0.59 49.35 -22.53
N PHE A 244 1.18 48.20 -22.09
CA PHE A 244 1.96 47.40 -23.02
C PHE A 244 1.05 46.52 -23.90
N LYS A 245 0.76 47.00 -25.10
CA LYS A 245 0.11 46.21 -26.15
C LYS A 245 1.18 45.63 -27.07
N PRO A 246 1.37 44.30 -27.11
CA PRO A 246 2.34 43.70 -28.03
C PRO A 246 1.96 43.99 -29.48
N ALA A 247 2.96 44.08 -30.33
CA ALA A 247 2.74 44.34 -31.77
C ALA A 247 1.80 43.23 -32.33
N GLY A 248 0.65 43.64 -32.86
CA GLY A 248 -0.39 42.74 -33.37
C GLY A 248 -1.56 42.49 -32.43
N TYR A 249 -1.62 43.14 -31.27
CA TYR A 249 -2.78 43.02 -30.36
C TYR A 249 -4.01 43.70 -31.01
N ILE A 250 -5.06 42.87 -31.25
CA ILE A 250 -6.39 43.33 -31.69
C ILE A 250 -7.30 43.36 -30.49
N GLU A 251 -7.72 44.56 -30.11
CA GLU A 251 -8.69 44.71 -29.00
C GLU A 251 -9.99 43.96 -29.33
N PRO A 252 -10.48 43.11 -28.43
CA PRO A 252 -11.78 42.45 -28.61
C PRO A 252 -12.90 43.52 -28.65
N LYS A 253 -13.67 43.55 -29.74
CA LYS A 253 -14.84 44.45 -29.86
C LYS A 253 -15.80 44.23 -28.70
N LYS A 254 -16.10 45.27 -27.94
CA LYS A 254 -17.11 45.21 -26.88
C LYS A 254 -18.45 44.75 -27.48
N PRO A 255 -19.16 43.79 -26.85
CA PRO A 255 -20.45 43.33 -27.38
C PRO A 255 -21.45 44.52 -27.39
N THR A 256 -22.03 44.75 -28.57
CA THR A 256 -23.08 45.77 -28.77
C THR A 256 -24.31 45.36 -27.94
N ARG A 257 -24.75 46.19 -27.00
CA ARG A 257 -25.98 45.98 -26.25
C ARG A 257 -27.14 45.98 -27.27
N ILE A 258 -27.74 44.84 -27.47
CA ILE A 258 -29.02 44.74 -28.21
C ILE A 258 -30.12 45.22 -27.26
N ASN A 259 -30.65 46.43 -27.46
CA ASN A 259 -31.87 46.89 -26.81
C ASN A 259 -33.04 46.08 -27.37
N ARG A 260 -33.53 45.12 -26.57
CA ARG A 260 -34.85 44.56 -26.86
C ARG A 260 -35.90 45.56 -26.37
N ARG A 261 -36.67 46.09 -27.31
CA ARG A 261 -37.98 46.70 -27.05
C ARG A 261 -39.06 45.60 -26.90
#